data_673cdce5e199c324cafb07c9a9623dc2
#
_entry.id   673cdce5e199c324cafb07c9a9623dc2
#
_cell.length_a   1.000
_cell.length_b   1.000
_cell.length_c   1.000
_cell.angle_alpha   90.00
_cell.angle_beta   90.00
_cell.angle_gamma   90.00
#
_symmetry.space_group_name_H-M   'P 1'
#
loop_
_entity.id
_entity.type
_entity.pdbx_description
1 polymer ?
#
loop_
_entity_poly.entity_id
_entity_poly.type
_entity_poly.pdbx_seq_one_letter_code
_entity_poly.pdbx_strand_id
1 'polypeptide(L)'
;MDKINVQILLTTEEYAQIQKEADKLGLTVPLFIKCTVLKDDIFWGFYKKLIAKVNALPVGTKFNIKSLFGVEWNMGINKGIKLKLGKTFFGRVNSQVVKNVECIGEDSSNIMWYKRIEEEIL
;
A
#
# COMPACT_ATOMS: atom_id res chain seq x y z
N MET A 1 -9.18 0.33 22.25
CA MET A 1 -10.02 1.22 21.45
C MET A 1 -11.13 0.42 20.80
N ASP A 2 -12.35 0.83 21.01
CA ASP A 2 -13.52 0.13 20.49
C ASP A 2 -13.66 0.32 18.98
N LYS A 3 -14.07 -0.73 18.31
CA LYS A 3 -14.30 -0.72 16.87
C LYS A 3 -15.78 -0.87 16.59
N ILE A 4 -16.26 -0.11 15.64
CA ILE A 4 -17.66 -0.18 15.20
C ILE A 4 -17.68 -0.74 13.79
N ASN A 5 -18.49 -1.78 13.57
CA ASN A 5 -18.66 -2.36 12.25
C ASN A 5 -19.74 -1.60 11.49
N VAL A 6 -19.40 -1.10 10.31
CA VAL A 6 -20.32 -0.37 9.43
C VAL A 6 -20.57 -1.19 8.18
N GLN A 7 -21.83 -1.37 7.82
CA GLN A 7 -22.22 -2.10 6.61
C GLN A 7 -22.79 -1.13 5.58
N ILE A 8 -22.35 -1.29 4.34
CA ILE A 8 -22.81 -0.48 3.21
C ILE A 8 -23.23 -1.43 2.10
N LEU A 9 -24.42 -1.20 1.55
CA LEU A 9 -24.89 -1.97 0.38
C LEU A 9 -24.50 -1.23 -0.88
N LEU A 10 -23.82 -1.94 -1.78
CA LEU A 10 -23.41 -1.41 -3.07
C LEU A 10 -24.00 -2.26 -4.19
N THR A 11 -24.37 -1.61 -5.28
CA THR A 11 -24.72 -2.35 -6.49
C THR A 11 -23.46 -3.00 -7.05
N THR A 12 -23.62 -3.97 -7.94
CA THR A 12 -22.47 -4.63 -8.58
C THR A 12 -21.62 -3.61 -9.33
N GLU A 13 -22.24 -2.65 -9.97
CA GLU A 13 -21.54 -1.61 -10.74
C GLU A 13 -20.78 -0.66 -9.83
N GLU A 14 -21.39 -0.24 -8.73
CA GLU A 14 -20.73 0.61 -7.73
C GLU A 14 -19.53 -0.09 -7.11
N TYR A 15 -19.69 -1.36 -6.75
CA TYR A 15 -18.61 -2.14 -6.17
C TYR A 15 -17.44 -2.27 -7.16
N ALA A 16 -17.73 -2.58 -8.42
CA ALA A 16 -16.70 -2.73 -9.45
C ALA A 16 -15.92 -1.43 -9.66
N GLN A 17 -16.61 -0.29 -9.64
CA GLN A 17 -15.99 1.01 -9.79
C GLN A 17 -15.05 1.32 -8.61
N ILE A 18 -15.53 1.08 -7.39
CA ILE A 18 -14.74 1.31 -6.18
C ILE A 18 -13.54 0.36 -6.13
N GLN A 19 -13.76 -0.92 -6.47
CA GLN A 19 -12.69 -1.90 -6.46
C GLN A 19 -11.59 -1.53 -7.44
N LYS A 20 -11.93 -1.04 -8.62
CA LYS A 20 -10.95 -0.57 -9.60
C LYS A 20 -10.07 0.53 -9.04
N GLU A 21 -10.67 1.50 -8.35
CA GLU A 21 -9.90 2.59 -7.73
C GLU A 21 -9.05 2.09 -6.56
N ALA A 22 -9.60 1.18 -5.75
CA ALA A 22 -8.87 0.59 -4.63
C ALA A 22 -7.66 -0.19 -5.12
N ASP A 23 -7.81 -0.98 -6.18
CA ASP A 23 -6.73 -1.78 -6.77
C ASP A 23 -5.59 -0.89 -7.27
N LYS A 24 -5.90 0.27 -7.83
CA LYS A 24 -4.88 1.23 -8.27
C LYS A 24 -3.99 1.70 -7.13
N LEU A 25 -4.54 1.75 -5.92
CA LEU A 25 -3.83 2.21 -4.73
C LEU A 25 -3.31 1.06 -3.87
N GLY A 26 -3.52 -0.20 -4.30
CA GLY A 26 -3.12 -1.35 -3.51
C GLY A 26 -3.89 -1.46 -2.20
N LEU A 27 -5.16 -1.05 -2.20
CA LEU A 27 -6.02 -1.07 -1.02
C LEU A 27 -7.15 -2.07 -1.19
N THR A 28 -7.65 -2.60 -0.08
CA THR A 28 -8.92 -3.32 -0.07
C THR A 28 -10.06 -2.30 -0.23
N VAL A 29 -11.24 -2.75 -0.65
CA VAL A 29 -12.39 -1.86 -0.79
C VAL A 29 -12.74 -1.15 0.51
N PRO A 30 -12.86 -1.83 1.67
CA PRO A 30 -13.14 -1.13 2.93
C PRO A 30 -12.10 -0.07 3.28
N LEU A 31 -10.82 -0.37 3.06
CA LEU A 31 -9.74 0.56 3.37
C LEU A 31 -9.72 1.74 2.42
N PHE A 32 -10.04 1.52 1.14
CA PHE A 32 -10.17 2.60 0.18
C PHE A 32 -11.26 3.58 0.60
N ILE A 33 -12.42 3.05 1.01
CA ILE A 33 -13.54 3.86 1.49
C ILE A 33 -13.11 4.68 2.71
N LYS A 34 -12.50 4.00 3.69
CA LYS A 34 -12.00 4.66 4.90
C LYS A 34 -11.01 5.76 4.58
N CYS A 35 -10.05 5.48 3.70
CA CYS A 35 -9.03 6.43 3.28
C CYS A 35 -9.64 7.65 2.56
N THR A 36 -10.67 7.43 1.76
CA THR A 36 -11.33 8.49 1.02
C THR A 36 -12.12 9.41 1.94
N VAL A 37 -12.76 8.84 2.95
CA VAL A 37 -13.55 9.59 3.93
C VAL A 37 -12.65 10.33 4.92
N LEU A 38 -11.58 9.66 5.39
CA LEU A 38 -10.65 10.21 6.38
C LEU A 38 -9.42 10.82 5.69
N LYS A 39 -9.65 11.86 4.91
CA LYS A 39 -8.61 12.49 4.07
C LYS A 39 -7.41 13.02 4.83
N ASP A 40 -7.58 13.34 6.10
CA ASP A 40 -6.53 13.94 6.92
C ASP A 40 -5.68 12.94 7.69
N ASP A 41 -5.86 11.64 7.46
CA ASP A 41 -5.04 10.64 8.10
C ASP A 41 -3.65 10.65 7.47
N ILE A 42 -2.65 11.03 8.27
CA ILE A 42 -1.25 11.17 7.83
C ILE A 42 -0.70 9.85 7.30
N PHE A 43 -1.03 8.74 7.95
CA PHE A 43 -0.58 7.42 7.51
C PHE A 43 -1.05 7.11 6.09
N TRP A 44 -2.35 7.32 5.81
CA TRP A 44 -2.90 7.01 4.49
C TRP A 44 -2.32 7.91 3.41
N GLY A 45 -1.98 9.14 3.75
CA GLY A 45 -1.28 10.05 2.85
C GLY A 45 0.07 9.48 2.44
N PHE A 46 0.86 9.00 3.41
CA PHE A 46 2.15 8.36 3.12
C PHE A 46 1.99 7.03 2.39
N TYR A 47 0.97 6.25 2.73
CA TYR A 47 0.71 4.98 2.04
C TYR A 47 0.39 5.22 0.56
N LYS A 48 -0.46 6.18 0.24
CA LYS A 48 -0.75 6.55 -1.14
C LYS A 48 0.51 6.98 -1.89
N LYS A 49 1.37 7.74 -1.22
CA LYS A 49 2.64 8.19 -1.77
C LYS A 49 3.56 7.01 -2.07
N LEU A 50 3.62 6.04 -1.16
CA LEU A 50 4.39 4.81 -1.36
C LEU A 50 3.91 4.06 -2.61
N ILE A 51 2.61 3.84 -2.74
CA ILE A 51 2.07 3.12 -3.89
C ILE A 51 2.35 3.87 -5.20
N ALA A 52 2.23 5.20 -5.20
CA ALA A 52 2.56 5.99 -6.38
C ALA A 52 4.03 5.84 -6.78
N LYS A 53 4.94 5.82 -5.80
CA LYS A 53 6.37 5.61 -6.06
C LYS A 53 6.66 4.22 -6.61
N VAL A 54 6.00 3.19 -6.06
CA VAL A 54 6.12 1.80 -6.54
C VAL A 54 5.65 1.72 -7.98
N ASN A 55 4.49 2.28 -8.30
CA ASN A 55 3.92 2.22 -9.64
C ASN A 55 4.76 2.96 -10.69
N ALA A 56 5.58 3.91 -10.25
CA ALA A 56 6.49 4.64 -11.13
C ALA A 56 7.77 3.87 -11.44
N LEU A 57 8.05 2.77 -10.74
CA LEU A 57 9.26 1.97 -10.96
C LEU A 57 9.11 1.09 -12.21
N PRO A 58 10.18 0.95 -13.02
CA PRO A 58 10.18 -0.03 -14.10
C PRO A 58 10.03 -1.45 -13.58
N VAL A 59 9.38 -2.30 -14.36
CA VAL A 59 9.28 -3.74 -14.07
C VAL A 59 10.68 -4.33 -13.92
N GLY A 60 10.89 -5.17 -12.92
CA GLY A 60 12.19 -5.77 -12.62
C GLY A 60 13.02 -5.01 -11.60
N THR A 61 12.61 -3.81 -11.21
CA THR A 61 13.34 -3.02 -10.22
C THR A 61 13.19 -3.61 -8.83
N LYS A 62 14.31 -3.81 -8.14
CA LYS A 62 14.33 -4.21 -6.73
C LYS A 62 14.34 -2.95 -5.87
N PHE A 63 13.57 -2.96 -4.80
CA PHE A 63 13.45 -1.78 -3.94
C PHE A 63 13.13 -2.18 -2.50
N ASN A 64 13.34 -1.24 -1.58
CA ASN A 64 12.77 -1.28 -0.24
C ASN A 64 12.07 0.05 0.03
N ILE A 65 11.19 0.07 1.02
CA ILE A 65 10.37 1.26 1.30
C ILE A 65 11.25 2.47 1.64
N LYS A 66 12.25 2.25 2.47
CA LYS A 66 13.17 3.33 2.88
C LYS A 66 13.83 4.00 1.68
N SER A 67 14.29 3.22 0.71
CA SER A 67 14.99 3.76 -0.46
C SER A 67 14.04 4.56 -1.36
N LEU A 68 12.77 4.18 -1.42
CA LEU A 68 11.79 4.90 -2.23
C LEU A 68 11.51 6.30 -1.68
N PHE A 69 11.46 6.45 -0.35
CA PHE A 69 11.24 7.75 0.28
C PHE A 69 12.50 8.61 0.34
N GLY A 70 13.67 7.97 0.33
CA GLY A 70 14.94 8.70 0.35
C GLY A 70 15.09 9.55 1.61
N VAL A 71 15.43 10.82 1.42
CA VAL A 71 15.66 11.76 2.52
C VAL A 71 14.41 11.94 3.39
N GLU A 72 13.23 11.93 2.79
CA GLU A 72 11.96 12.08 3.50
C GLU A 72 11.78 11.02 4.59
N TRP A 73 12.33 9.81 4.36
CA TRP A 73 12.22 8.73 5.34
C TRP A 73 12.78 9.13 6.71
N ASN A 74 13.91 9.83 6.70
CA ASN A 74 14.59 10.22 7.95
C ASN A 74 14.08 11.54 8.52
N MET A 75 13.56 12.42 7.69
CA MET A 75 13.26 13.79 8.07
C MET A 75 11.76 14.11 8.15
N GLY A 76 10.92 13.39 7.42
CA GLY A 76 9.52 13.72 7.31
C GLY A 76 8.54 12.68 7.87
N ILE A 77 9.03 11.50 8.25
CA ILE A 77 8.15 10.39 8.66
C ILE A 77 8.54 9.91 10.05
N ASN A 78 7.59 9.90 10.98
CA ASN A 78 7.88 9.43 12.33
C ASN A 78 7.95 7.90 12.40
N LYS A 79 8.56 7.40 13.48
CA LYS A 79 8.81 5.97 13.66
C LYS A 79 7.55 5.11 13.62
N GLY A 80 6.47 5.58 14.23
CA GLY A 80 5.20 4.83 14.24
C GLY A 80 4.63 4.66 12.85
N ILE A 81 4.68 5.70 12.02
CA ILE A 81 4.23 5.63 10.63
C ILE A 81 5.14 4.72 9.81
N LYS A 82 6.45 4.78 10.02
CA LYS A 82 7.40 3.90 9.33
C LYS A 82 7.07 2.44 9.59
N LEU A 83 6.85 2.06 10.83
CA LEU A 83 6.52 0.69 11.21
C LEU A 83 5.19 0.26 10.60
N LYS A 84 4.20 1.12 10.65
CA LYS A 84 2.87 0.82 10.09
C LYS A 84 2.92 0.69 8.57
N LEU A 85 3.68 1.53 7.88
CA LEU A 85 3.88 1.43 6.44
C LEU A 85 4.49 0.08 6.05
N GLY A 86 5.57 -0.30 6.74
CA GLY A 86 6.23 -1.57 6.46
C GLY A 86 5.33 -2.76 6.67
N LYS A 87 4.64 -2.80 7.81
CA LYS A 87 3.73 -3.89 8.15
C LYS A 87 2.55 -3.97 7.19
N THR A 88 1.96 -2.83 6.88
CA THR A 88 0.79 -2.78 6.00
C THR A 88 1.16 -3.18 4.57
N PHE A 89 2.25 -2.65 4.05
CA PHE A 89 2.69 -2.97 2.70
C PHE A 89 3.03 -4.45 2.56
N PHE A 90 3.80 -4.98 3.51
CA PHE A 90 4.15 -6.41 3.53
C PHE A 90 2.92 -7.30 3.52
N GLY A 91 1.94 -6.98 4.38
CA GLY A 91 0.71 -7.75 4.44
C GLY A 91 -0.07 -7.72 3.14
N ARG A 92 -0.14 -6.56 2.47
CA ARG A 92 -0.89 -6.42 1.23
C ARG A 92 -0.20 -7.07 0.03
N VAL A 93 1.13 -7.08 0.01
CA VAL A 93 1.89 -7.79 -1.01
C VAL A 93 1.63 -9.30 -0.86
N ASN A 94 1.73 -9.82 0.36
CA ASN A 94 1.54 -11.25 0.60
C ASN A 94 0.10 -11.72 0.40
N SER A 95 -0.88 -10.86 0.64
CA SER A 95 -2.29 -11.18 0.40
C SER A 95 -2.73 -10.90 -1.04
N GLN A 96 -1.82 -10.44 -1.89
CA GLN A 96 -2.06 -10.12 -3.30
C GLN A 96 -3.06 -8.98 -3.52
N VAL A 97 -3.20 -8.10 -2.54
CA VAL A 97 -3.92 -6.84 -2.73
C VAL A 97 -3.06 -5.91 -3.58
N VAL A 98 -1.75 -5.89 -3.31
CA VAL A 98 -0.76 -5.25 -4.19
C VAL A 98 -0.23 -6.33 -5.13
N LYS A 99 -0.65 -6.30 -6.40
CA LYS A 99 -0.42 -7.38 -7.36
C LYS A 99 0.82 -7.19 -8.22
N ASN A 100 1.35 -5.98 -8.26
CA ASN A 100 2.48 -5.63 -9.14
C ASN A 100 3.81 -5.62 -8.42
N VAL A 101 3.89 -6.29 -7.28
CA VAL A 101 5.09 -6.39 -6.45
C VAL A 101 5.18 -7.80 -5.88
N GLU A 102 6.39 -8.35 -5.83
CA GLU A 102 6.64 -9.57 -5.08
C GLU A 102 7.66 -9.30 -3.95
N CYS A 103 7.53 -10.02 -2.85
CA CYS A 103 8.47 -9.95 -1.74
C CYS A 103 9.66 -10.86 -2.04
N ILE A 104 10.89 -10.31 -1.93
CA ILE A 104 12.11 -11.07 -2.17
C ILE A 104 12.68 -11.62 -0.87
N GLY A 105 12.41 -10.97 0.26
CA GLY A 105 12.90 -11.38 1.57
C GLY A 105 13.72 -10.30 2.26
N GLU A 106 14.17 -10.59 3.48
CA GLU A 106 14.97 -9.67 4.28
C GLU A 106 16.45 -9.82 3.96
N ASP A 107 17.20 -8.72 4.05
CA ASP A 107 18.65 -8.75 3.98
C ASP A 107 19.25 -8.92 5.38
N SER A 108 20.59 -8.87 5.47
CA SER A 108 21.31 -9.03 6.73
C SER A 108 21.04 -7.91 7.75
N SER A 109 20.47 -6.80 7.31
CA SER A 109 20.10 -5.66 8.17
C SER A 109 18.62 -5.68 8.55
N ASN A 110 17.91 -6.77 8.30
CA ASN A 110 16.48 -6.94 8.56
C ASN A 110 15.60 -5.96 7.75
N ILE A 111 16.09 -5.56 6.58
CA ILE A 111 15.32 -4.72 5.65
C ILE A 111 14.63 -5.62 4.64
N MET A 112 13.31 -5.48 4.54
CA MET A 112 12.52 -6.24 3.57
C MET A 112 12.68 -5.66 2.17
N TRP A 113 13.03 -6.50 1.20
CA TRP A 113 13.19 -6.14 -0.19
C TRP A 113 12.04 -6.67 -1.03
N TYR A 114 11.71 -5.93 -2.07
CA TYR A 114 10.63 -6.24 -2.99
C TYR A 114 11.11 -6.06 -4.42
N LYS A 115 10.36 -6.62 -5.36
CA LYS A 115 10.64 -6.48 -6.79
C LYS A 115 9.37 -6.06 -7.51
N ARG A 116 9.50 -5.06 -8.39
CA ARG A 116 8.40 -4.63 -9.26
C ARG A 116 8.20 -5.67 -10.34
N ILE A 117 7.00 -6.23 -10.43
CA ILE A 117 6.66 -7.26 -11.42
C ILE A 117 5.47 -6.78 -12.26
N GLU A 118 5.22 -7.44 -13.38
CA GLU A 118 4.02 -7.17 -14.14
C GLU A 118 2.81 -7.72 -13.39
N GLU A 119 1.73 -6.94 -13.39
CA GLU A 119 0.46 -7.43 -12.87
C GLU A 119 -0.10 -8.46 -13.82
N GLU A 120 -0.42 -9.66 -13.30
CA GLU A 120 -1.06 -10.69 -14.11
C GLU A 120 -2.49 -10.29 -14.42
N ILE A 121 -2.80 -10.16 -15.69
CA ILE A 121 -4.15 -9.91 -16.18
C ILE A 121 -4.72 -11.27 -16.59
N LEU A 122 -5.63 -11.77 -15.77
CA LEU A 122 -6.32 -13.03 -16.06
C LEU A 122 -7.60 -12.76 -16.86
#